data_cabf36758363f59b22ae832e96f18272
#
_entry.id   cabf36758363f59b22ae832e96f18272
#
_cell.length_a   1.000
_cell.length_b   1.000
_cell.length_c   1.000
_cell.angle_alpha   90.00
_cell.angle_beta   90.00
_cell.angle_gamma   90.00
#
_symmetry.space_group_name_H-M   'P 1'
#
loop_
_entity.id
_entity.type
_entity.pdbx_description
1 polymer ?
#
loop_
_entity_poly.entity_id
_entity_poly.type
_entity_poly.pdbx_seq_one_letter_code
_entity_poly.pdbx_strand_id
1 'polypeptide(L)'
;KSVPQEKMGEYITVFRQYLITSYAVAMGYYDNQTVQFEPESSFDDKKSVTVRAVVQDPKRPEIKIAFKVRRDSKTNEWKAYDMVAEGISMLNSKRSEFESILRQDGIDAVIALMRDKIGKPVELNQDEPIDFDGESA
;
A
#
# COMPACT_ATOMS: atom_id res chain seq x y z
N LYS A 1 22.66 0.09 13.31
CA LYS A 1 23.50 1.05 12.53
C LYS A 1 22.57 2.07 11.92
N SER A 2 22.89 3.37 12.05
CA SER A 2 22.13 4.44 11.39
C SER A 2 22.34 4.39 9.87
N VAL A 3 21.25 4.54 9.12
CA VAL A 3 21.33 4.62 7.64
C VAL A 3 21.92 5.98 7.25
N PRO A 4 22.90 6.06 6.36
CA PRO A 4 23.43 7.33 5.86
C PRO A 4 22.35 8.18 5.22
N GLN A 5 22.42 9.50 5.38
CA GLN A 5 21.40 10.42 4.87
C GLN A 5 21.25 10.36 3.34
N GLU A 6 22.35 10.17 2.62
CA GLU A 6 22.37 9.97 1.17
C GLU A 6 21.55 8.74 0.76
N LYS A 7 21.75 7.61 1.45
CA LYS A 7 20.99 6.38 1.22
C LYS A 7 19.51 6.52 1.59
N MET A 8 19.18 7.34 2.58
CA MET A 8 17.80 7.63 2.93
C MET A 8 17.06 8.35 1.80
N GLY A 9 17.71 9.30 1.12
CA GLY A 9 17.14 9.98 -0.05
C GLY A 9 16.87 9.02 -1.21
N GLU A 10 17.83 8.14 -1.51
CA GLU A 10 17.67 7.08 -2.51
C GLU A 10 16.51 6.13 -2.14
N TYR A 11 16.49 5.66 -0.90
CA TYR A 11 15.43 4.79 -0.39
C TYR A 11 14.04 5.42 -0.56
N ILE A 12 13.85 6.67 -0.17
CA ILE A 12 12.54 7.36 -0.28
C ILE A 12 12.09 7.42 -1.74
N THR A 13 12.99 7.74 -2.66
CA THR A 13 12.68 7.82 -4.08
C THR A 13 12.25 6.46 -4.65
N VAL A 14 13.01 5.41 -4.35
CA VAL A 14 12.72 4.05 -4.83
C VAL A 14 11.46 3.50 -4.15
N PHE A 15 11.29 3.73 -2.86
CA PHE A 15 10.10 3.30 -2.12
C PHE A 15 8.82 3.94 -2.67
N ARG A 16 8.86 5.23 -3.00
CA ARG A 16 7.73 5.90 -3.65
C ARG A 16 7.36 5.22 -4.97
N GLN A 17 8.34 4.95 -5.83
CA GLN A 17 8.09 4.28 -7.11
C GLN A 17 7.58 2.85 -6.90
N TYR A 18 8.13 2.14 -5.93
CA TYR A 18 7.68 0.80 -5.57
C TYR A 18 6.21 0.79 -5.13
N LEU A 19 5.79 1.73 -4.28
CA LEU A 19 4.38 1.85 -3.87
C LEU A 19 3.47 2.15 -5.06
N ILE A 20 3.85 3.10 -5.92
CA ILE A 20 3.07 3.45 -7.12
C ILE A 20 2.89 2.22 -8.00
N THR A 21 3.96 1.47 -8.26
CA THR A 21 3.91 0.25 -9.07
C THR A 21 3.05 -0.83 -8.41
N SER A 22 3.20 -1.07 -7.12
CA SER A 22 2.43 -2.07 -6.39
C SER A 22 0.93 -1.77 -6.41
N TYR A 23 0.53 -0.51 -6.20
CA TYR A 23 -0.88 -0.12 -6.29
C TYR A 23 -1.40 -0.13 -7.73
N ALA A 24 -0.59 0.21 -8.73
CA ALA A 24 -0.99 0.11 -10.12
C ALA A 24 -1.27 -1.33 -10.53
N VAL A 25 -0.47 -2.29 -10.06
CA VAL A 25 -0.72 -3.72 -10.23
C VAL A 25 -2.04 -4.12 -9.60
N ALA A 26 -2.28 -3.76 -8.34
CA ALA A 26 -3.53 -4.06 -7.65
C ALA A 26 -4.75 -3.47 -8.39
N MET A 27 -4.63 -2.26 -8.93
CA MET A 27 -5.67 -1.63 -9.75
C MET A 27 -5.91 -2.35 -11.08
N GLY A 28 -4.92 -3.04 -11.64
CA GLY A 28 -5.06 -3.84 -12.85
C GLY A 28 -6.00 -5.04 -12.71
N TYR A 29 -6.27 -5.49 -11.49
CA TYR A 29 -7.26 -6.55 -11.21
C TYR A 29 -8.71 -6.06 -11.21
N TYR A 30 -8.94 -4.77 -11.45
CA TYR A 30 -10.29 -4.23 -11.54
C TYR A 30 -11.03 -4.79 -12.76
N ASP A 31 -12.13 -5.48 -12.51
CA ASP A 31 -13.04 -6.08 -13.49
C ASP A 31 -14.49 -5.81 -13.08
N ASN A 32 -14.89 -4.55 -13.15
CA ASN A 32 -16.25 -4.09 -12.83
C ASN A 32 -16.74 -4.39 -11.39
N GLN A 33 -15.84 -4.52 -10.41
CA GLN A 33 -16.24 -4.58 -9.00
C GLN A 33 -16.95 -3.27 -8.60
N THR A 34 -17.92 -3.41 -7.71
CA THR A 34 -18.60 -2.26 -7.12
C THR A 34 -17.95 -1.89 -5.79
N VAL A 35 -17.67 -0.62 -5.59
CA VAL A 35 -17.15 -0.10 -4.32
C VAL A 35 -18.24 0.67 -3.60
N GLN A 36 -18.60 0.22 -2.40
CA GLN A 36 -19.57 0.88 -1.53
C GLN A 36 -18.83 1.47 -0.34
N PHE A 37 -18.94 2.78 -0.18
CA PHE A 37 -18.39 3.47 1.00
C PHE A 37 -19.41 3.47 2.14
N GLU A 38 -18.92 3.34 3.37
CA GLU A 38 -19.73 3.57 4.54
C GLU A 38 -20.18 5.04 4.60
N PRO A 39 -21.35 5.33 5.21
CA PRO A 39 -21.82 6.70 5.37
C PRO A 39 -20.79 7.57 6.09
N GLU A 40 -20.63 8.79 5.62
CA GLU A 40 -19.73 9.76 6.20
C GLU A 40 -20.17 10.12 7.63
N SER A 41 -19.22 10.10 8.56
CA SER A 41 -19.35 10.75 9.86
C SER A 41 -18.69 12.14 9.79
N SER A 42 -19.19 13.11 10.56
CA SER A 42 -18.56 14.44 10.64
C SER A 42 -17.06 14.32 10.99
N PHE A 43 -16.23 14.98 10.21
CA PHE A 43 -14.76 14.96 10.35
C PHE A 43 -14.13 16.36 10.45
N ASP A 44 -14.96 17.41 10.55
CA ASP A 44 -14.51 18.80 10.49
C ASP A 44 -13.42 19.12 11.51
N ASP A 45 -13.57 18.64 12.74
CA ASP A 45 -12.63 18.86 13.83
C ASP A 45 -11.57 17.77 14.00
N LYS A 46 -11.58 16.75 13.12
CA LYS A 46 -10.67 15.61 13.24
C LYS A 46 -9.36 15.84 12.48
N LYS A 47 -8.26 15.39 13.08
CA LYS A 47 -6.94 15.38 12.44
C LYS A 47 -6.71 14.11 11.61
N SER A 48 -7.40 13.04 11.94
CA SER A 48 -7.34 11.76 11.22
C SER A 48 -8.70 11.07 11.25
N VAL A 49 -9.03 10.38 10.17
CA VAL A 49 -10.26 9.60 10.02
C VAL A 49 -9.95 8.27 9.33
N THR A 50 -10.86 7.33 9.48
CA THR A 50 -10.84 6.06 8.74
C THR A 50 -12.03 6.04 7.79
N VAL A 51 -11.75 5.95 6.50
CA VAL A 51 -12.77 5.81 5.45
C VAL A 51 -12.89 4.33 5.12
N ARG A 52 -14.07 3.76 5.35
CA ARG A 52 -14.33 2.34 5.09
C ARG A 52 -15.09 2.15 3.81
N ALA A 53 -14.75 1.08 3.10
CA ALA A 53 -15.43 0.66 1.90
C ALA A 53 -15.49 -0.87 1.82
N VAL A 54 -16.48 -1.36 1.08
CA VAL A 54 -16.61 -2.76 0.72
C VAL A 54 -16.51 -2.88 -0.79
N VAL A 55 -15.58 -3.70 -1.25
CA VAL A 55 -15.44 -4.05 -2.66
C VAL A 55 -16.25 -5.32 -2.91
N GLN A 56 -17.25 -5.23 -3.76
CA GLN A 56 -18.13 -6.34 -4.14
C GLN A 56 -17.74 -6.85 -5.52
N ASP A 57 -17.51 -8.14 -5.60
CA ASP A 57 -17.20 -8.87 -6.83
C ASP A 57 -18.26 -9.95 -7.07
N PRO A 58 -18.85 -10.04 -8.27
CA PRO A 58 -19.85 -11.07 -8.56
C PRO A 58 -19.34 -12.51 -8.45
N LYS A 59 -18.02 -12.70 -8.55
CA LYS A 59 -17.37 -14.02 -8.62
C LYS A 59 -16.57 -14.36 -7.36
N ARG A 60 -16.38 -13.41 -6.44
CA ARG A 60 -15.50 -13.55 -5.27
C ARG A 60 -16.18 -13.01 -4.00
N PRO A 61 -15.78 -13.45 -2.82
CA PRO A 61 -16.23 -12.82 -1.57
C PRO A 61 -15.95 -11.32 -1.54
N GLU A 62 -16.80 -10.57 -0.87
CA GLU A 62 -16.57 -9.14 -0.66
C GLU A 62 -15.26 -8.89 0.11
N ILE A 63 -14.59 -7.80 -0.21
CA ILE A 63 -13.35 -7.39 0.46
C ILE A 63 -13.62 -6.10 1.23
N LYS A 64 -13.32 -6.12 2.53
CA LYS A 64 -13.44 -4.94 3.40
C LYS A 64 -12.14 -4.15 3.39
N ILE A 65 -12.22 -2.89 2.99
CA ILE A 65 -11.09 -1.97 2.91
C ILE A 65 -11.32 -0.79 3.83
N ALA A 66 -10.29 -0.36 4.54
CA ALA A 66 -10.29 0.85 5.34
C ALA A 66 -9.07 1.70 4.99
N PHE A 67 -9.30 2.93 4.52
CA PHE A 67 -8.24 3.89 4.29
C PHE A 67 -8.05 4.74 5.54
N LYS A 68 -6.82 4.78 6.06
CA LYS A 68 -6.45 5.70 7.12
C LYS A 68 -5.95 7.00 6.50
N VAL A 69 -6.65 8.08 6.77
CA VAL A 69 -6.36 9.39 6.22
C VAL A 69 -6.10 10.39 7.34
N ARG A 70 -5.20 11.32 7.10
CA ARG A 70 -4.91 12.41 8.02
C ARG A 70 -4.86 13.74 7.29
N ARG A 71 -5.18 14.81 8.02
CA ARG A 71 -5.07 16.17 7.53
C ARG A 71 -3.63 16.65 7.68
N ASP A 72 -3.05 17.11 6.59
CA ASP A 72 -1.73 17.76 6.59
C ASP A 72 -1.86 19.12 7.28
N SER A 73 -1.07 19.35 8.32
CA SER A 73 -1.15 20.60 9.11
C SER A 73 -0.67 21.84 8.36
N LYS A 74 0.09 21.68 7.27
CA LYS A 74 0.64 22.79 6.48
C LYS A 74 -0.26 23.15 5.31
N THR A 75 -0.78 22.13 4.60
CA THR A 75 -1.60 22.34 3.39
C THR A 75 -3.08 22.23 3.65
N ASN A 76 -3.49 21.75 4.81
CA ASN A 76 -4.87 21.42 5.18
C ASN A 76 -5.54 20.35 4.29
N GLU A 77 -4.76 19.65 3.48
CA GLU A 77 -5.22 18.58 2.59
C GLU A 77 -5.33 17.25 3.35
N TRP A 78 -6.31 16.44 2.99
CA TRP A 78 -6.42 15.08 3.46
C TRP A 78 -5.53 14.16 2.63
N LYS A 79 -4.71 13.34 3.30
CA LYS A 79 -3.80 12.39 2.66
C LYS A 79 -3.95 11.01 3.27
N ALA A 80 -4.16 10.00 2.43
CA ALA A 80 -4.12 8.61 2.87
C ALA A 80 -2.67 8.23 3.22
N TYR A 81 -2.49 7.54 4.34
CA TYR A 81 -1.18 7.06 4.79
C TYR A 81 -1.13 5.56 5.02
N ASP A 82 -2.27 4.89 5.06
CA ASP A 82 -2.35 3.43 5.17
C ASP A 82 -3.66 2.93 4.56
N MET A 83 -3.63 1.71 4.06
CA MET A 83 -4.78 0.94 3.64
C MET A 83 -4.79 -0.37 4.42
N VAL A 84 -5.93 -0.70 4.99
CA VAL A 84 -6.17 -1.96 5.71
C VAL A 84 -7.15 -2.77 4.88
N ALA A 85 -6.72 -3.93 4.39
CA ALA A 85 -7.56 -4.87 3.66
C ALA A 85 -7.78 -6.11 4.53
N GLU A 86 -9.04 -6.51 4.73
CA GLU A 86 -9.41 -7.64 5.59
C GLU A 86 -8.73 -7.63 6.98
N GLY A 87 -8.56 -6.45 7.56
CA GLY A 87 -7.92 -6.26 8.86
C GLY A 87 -6.39 -6.19 8.82
N ILE A 88 -5.77 -6.38 7.66
CA ILE A 88 -4.30 -6.35 7.49
C ILE A 88 -3.86 -4.97 6.99
N SER A 89 -3.00 -4.30 7.76
CA SER A 89 -2.40 -3.02 7.36
C SER A 89 -1.32 -3.26 6.30
N MET A 90 -1.48 -2.65 5.14
CA MET A 90 -0.48 -2.72 4.05
C MET A 90 0.83 -2.07 4.47
N LEU A 91 0.77 -0.97 5.22
CA LEU A 91 1.96 -0.30 5.75
C LEU A 91 2.76 -1.23 6.68
N ASN A 92 2.08 -1.91 7.60
CA ASN A 92 2.74 -2.82 8.53
C ASN A 92 3.29 -4.06 7.84
N SER A 93 2.58 -4.63 6.86
CA SER A 93 3.08 -5.75 6.06
C SER A 93 4.38 -5.37 5.35
N LYS A 94 4.39 -4.24 4.64
CA LYS A 94 5.60 -3.77 3.94
C LYS A 94 6.74 -3.42 4.90
N ARG A 95 6.42 -2.84 6.05
CA ARG A 95 7.42 -2.57 7.08
C ARG A 95 8.07 -3.86 7.58
N SER A 96 7.28 -4.89 7.87
CA SER A 96 7.79 -6.18 8.36
C SER A 96 8.65 -6.88 7.31
N GLU A 97 8.23 -6.89 6.04
CA GLU A 97 8.99 -7.43 4.92
C GLU A 97 10.38 -6.79 4.84
N PHE A 98 10.43 -5.47 4.80
CA PHE A 98 11.69 -4.74 4.63
C PHE A 98 12.56 -4.71 5.90
N GLU A 99 11.96 -4.77 7.10
CA GLU A 99 12.72 -4.76 8.35
C GLU A 99 13.64 -5.97 8.49
N SER A 100 13.19 -7.15 8.07
CA SER A 100 14.01 -8.37 8.10
C SER A 100 15.22 -8.23 7.19
N ILE A 101 15.02 -7.81 5.95
CA ILE A 101 16.10 -7.62 4.97
C ILE A 101 17.05 -6.50 5.41
N LEU A 102 16.51 -5.40 5.91
CA LEU A 102 17.32 -4.29 6.42
C LEU A 102 18.25 -4.71 7.55
N ARG A 103 17.78 -5.57 8.44
CA ARG A 103 18.58 -6.07 9.56
C ARG A 103 19.68 -7.03 9.14
N GLN A 104 19.40 -7.90 8.16
CA GLN A 104 20.32 -8.93 7.70
C GLN A 104 21.31 -8.41 6.66
N ASP A 105 20.82 -7.73 5.66
CA ASP A 105 21.56 -7.41 4.44
C ASP A 105 21.76 -5.89 4.22
N GLY A 106 21.10 -5.06 5.05
CA GLY A 106 21.27 -3.61 5.01
C GLY A 106 20.35 -2.90 4.02
N ILE A 107 20.48 -1.56 3.96
CA ILE A 107 19.60 -0.69 3.16
C ILE A 107 19.77 -0.90 1.66
N ASP A 108 20.97 -1.21 1.18
CA ASP A 108 21.22 -1.43 -0.24
C ASP A 108 20.47 -2.65 -0.76
N ALA A 109 20.36 -3.71 0.04
CA ALA A 109 19.58 -4.90 -0.30
C ALA A 109 18.08 -4.59 -0.39
N VAL A 110 17.55 -3.77 0.51
CA VAL A 110 16.14 -3.31 0.47
C VAL A 110 15.88 -2.51 -0.81
N ILE A 111 16.77 -1.58 -1.16
CA ILE A 111 16.65 -0.77 -2.38
C ILE A 111 16.71 -1.66 -3.63
N ALA A 112 17.65 -2.62 -3.67
CA ALA A 112 17.79 -3.56 -4.79
C ALA A 112 16.53 -4.42 -4.98
N LEU A 113 15.94 -4.94 -3.88
CA LEU A 113 14.70 -5.70 -3.93
C LEU A 113 13.54 -4.87 -4.49
N MET A 114 13.38 -3.63 -4.03
CA MET A 114 12.33 -2.75 -4.54
C MET A 114 12.50 -2.44 -6.04
N ARG A 115 13.73 -2.21 -6.48
CA ARG A 115 14.04 -1.99 -7.91
C ARG A 115 13.73 -3.22 -8.76
N ASP A 116 14.03 -4.41 -8.27
CA ASP A 116 13.69 -5.66 -8.95
C ASP A 116 12.16 -5.79 -9.11
N LYS A 117 11.41 -5.55 -8.04
CA LYS A 117 9.94 -5.59 -8.09
C LYS A 117 9.34 -4.52 -9.02
N ILE A 118 9.90 -3.33 -9.08
CA ILE A 118 9.48 -2.27 -10.02
C ILE A 118 9.70 -2.69 -11.48
N GLY A 119 10.81 -3.36 -11.77
CA GLY A 119 11.21 -3.74 -13.14
C GLY A 119 10.53 -4.99 -13.68
N LYS A 120 9.80 -5.75 -12.87
CA LYS A 120 9.12 -6.97 -13.33
C LYS A 120 7.88 -6.63 -14.14
N PRO A 121 7.62 -7.36 -15.25
CA PRO A 121 6.36 -7.27 -15.96
C PRO A 121 5.19 -7.59 -15.02
N VAL A 122 4.10 -6.85 -15.17
CA VAL A 122 2.85 -7.13 -14.45
C VAL A 122 2.13 -8.25 -15.18
N GLU A 123 2.15 -9.44 -14.63
CA GLU A 123 1.32 -10.55 -15.08
C GLU A 123 0.05 -10.56 -14.22
N LEU A 124 -1.08 -10.16 -14.84
CA LEU A 124 -2.38 -10.20 -14.18
C LEU A 124 -2.99 -11.59 -14.39
N ASN A 125 -2.96 -12.41 -13.36
CA ASN A 125 -3.69 -13.66 -13.35
C ASN A 125 -5.06 -13.42 -12.69
N GLN A 126 -6.11 -13.34 -13.49
CA GLN A 126 -7.47 -13.03 -13.02
C GLN A 126 -8.07 -14.13 -12.13
N ASP A 127 -7.51 -15.32 -12.13
CA ASP A 127 -7.97 -16.45 -11.33
C ASP A 127 -7.32 -16.53 -9.93
N GLU A 128 -6.29 -15.74 -9.68
CA GLU A 128 -5.64 -15.67 -8.37
C GLU A 128 -6.27 -14.59 -7.47
N PRO A 129 -6.26 -14.80 -6.15
CA PRO A 129 -6.64 -13.74 -5.20
C PRO A 129 -5.77 -12.50 -5.42
N ILE A 130 -6.36 -11.32 -5.25
CA ILE A 130 -5.58 -10.07 -5.30
C ILE A 130 -4.55 -10.11 -4.17
N ASP A 131 -3.30 -10.28 -4.53
CA ASP A 131 -2.19 -10.24 -3.59
C ASP A 131 -1.79 -8.78 -3.35
N PHE A 132 -2.28 -8.23 -2.27
CA PHE A 132 -1.89 -6.89 -1.83
C PHE A 132 -0.47 -6.86 -1.24
N ASP A 133 0.07 -8.02 -0.86
CA ASP A 133 1.37 -8.12 -0.20
C ASP A 133 2.53 -8.37 -1.17
N GLY A 134 2.25 -8.81 -2.39
CA GLY A 134 3.26 -9.08 -3.42
C GLY A 134 4.11 -10.31 -3.12
N GLU A 135 3.60 -11.26 -2.32
CA GLU A 135 4.34 -12.47 -1.94
C GLU A 135 4.16 -13.67 -2.91
N SER A 136 3.23 -13.57 -3.86
CA SER A 136 3.07 -14.63 -4.86
C SER A 136 3.96 -14.40 -6.07
N ALA A 137 5.16 -14.92 -5.99
CA ALA A 137 5.92 -15.44 -7.13
C ALA A 137 7.11 -16.24 -6.66
#